data_ee79091a9418afdc28044d985a14fea5
#
_entry.id   ee79091a9418afdc28044d985a14fea5
#
_cell.length_a   1.000
_cell.length_b   1.000
_cell.length_c   1.000
_cell.angle_alpha   90.00
_cell.angle_beta   90.00
_cell.angle_gamma   90.00
#
_symmetry.space_group_name_H-M   'P 1'
#
loop_
_entity.id
_entity.type
_entity.pdbx_description
1 polymer ?
#
loop_
_entity_poly.entity_id
_entity_poly.type
_entity_poly.pdbx_seq_one_letter_code
_entity_poly.pdbx_strand_id
1 'polypeptide(L)'
;MFRFRHLTYPVGIPVTVYIDPVFPNMAREDVDYALEIVPFSGLRSRGKAPLAPEIRGYFYGRQPLKVVQGALAIELILPQEDCYVLRLFAESEPLLEGEIYALEPDLYALTPYKGDQHLHSWMSDGTDSPYYMTAYACRRGCDYCAITDHRKWEPSLLTQQYFAGTGVDFLIMQGEEVHSPDNPVHILSLGAEESVNAWWRDHEDEYRAAVEEMLPEIDPDMNPEDRYACAASQVMFDYIRAKKGLSVFCHPHWIRRKALHQVEDITDYLMENKRFDALELVAGGAYEDGLHMQVSYYHGYEKMPIVGNSDAHGVANGSLEPKAYTISFAKELSVEAIKEAICAGYAIGGYDNCLFGDYRLVKYGYFLLRNFYPQHHAQRIALGKAMQRYASAQDATDESLRAALVTPRPTELFGQKRYQK
;
A
#
# COMPACT_ATOMS: atom_id res chain seq x y z
N MET A 1 -24.18 2.60 -22.75
CA MET A 1 -23.29 2.44 -21.58
C MET A 1 -22.12 3.41 -21.75
N PHE A 2 -21.75 4.14 -20.69
CA PHE A 2 -20.71 5.17 -20.67
C PHE A 2 -19.74 4.89 -19.54
N ARG A 3 -18.50 5.45 -19.59
CA ARG A 3 -17.49 5.34 -18.54
C ARG A 3 -16.69 6.65 -18.43
N PHE A 4 -16.21 7.01 -17.26
CA PHE A 4 -15.28 8.11 -17.08
C PHE A 4 -13.91 7.75 -17.64
N ARG A 5 -13.30 8.67 -18.43
CA ARG A 5 -11.98 8.44 -19.05
C ARG A 5 -10.87 8.40 -18.00
N HIS A 6 -10.94 9.28 -17.02
CA HIS A 6 -10.00 9.36 -15.90
C HIS A 6 -10.75 9.33 -14.58
N LEU A 7 -10.14 8.73 -13.57
CA LEU A 7 -10.69 8.64 -12.21
C LEU A 7 -10.23 9.78 -11.31
N THR A 8 -9.07 10.40 -11.60
CA THR A 8 -8.48 11.43 -10.76
C THR A 8 -8.19 12.71 -11.52
N TYR A 9 -8.33 13.84 -10.83
CA TYR A 9 -8.15 15.19 -11.36
C TYR A 9 -7.46 16.09 -10.33
N PRO A 10 -6.70 17.12 -10.75
CA PRO A 10 -6.13 18.08 -9.83
C PRO A 10 -7.20 19.04 -9.26
N VAL A 11 -6.99 19.48 -8.00
CA VAL A 11 -7.81 20.49 -7.34
C VAL A 11 -7.50 21.89 -7.86
N GLY A 12 -8.53 22.73 -7.97
CA GLY A 12 -8.42 24.18 -8.08
C GLY A 12 -8.02 24.73 -9.44
N ILE A 13 -7.80 23.89 -10.44
CA ILE A 13 -7.50 24.31 -11.81
C ILE A 13 -8.56 23.82 -12.79
N PRO A 14 -8.77 24.51 -13.96
CA PRO A 14 -9.67 24.03 -14.98
C PRO A 14 -9.27 22.67 -15.52
N VAL A 15 -10.22 21.75 -15.57
CA VAL A 15 -10.04 20.40 -16.13
C VAL A 15 -11.21 20.05 -17.06
N THR A 16 -10.95 19.21 -18.06
CA THR A 16 -12.03 18.64 -18.89
C THR A 16 -12.29 17.21 -18.43
N VAL A 17 -13.49 16.96 -17.94
CA VAL A 17 -13.97 15.61 -17.63
C VAL A 17 -14.59 15.02 -18.89
N TYR A 18 -14.02 13.91 -19.36
CA TYR A 18 -14.53 13.14 -20.50
C TYR A 18 -15.27 11.90 -20.02
N ILE A 19 -16.42 11.65 -20.66
CA ILE A 19 -17.22 10.45 -20.46
C ILE A 19 -17.30 9.74 -21.79
N ASP A 20 -16.59 8.63 -21.90
CA ASP A 20 -16.49 7.86 -23.14
C ASP A 20 -17.67 6.89 -23.28
N PRO A 21 -18.27 6.79 -24.48
CA PRO A 21 -19.21 5.72 -24.77
C PRO A 21 -18.47 4.38 -24.84
N VAL A 22 -19.07 3.31 -24.34
CA VAL A 22 -18.52 1.95 -24.42
C VAL A 22 -18.65 1.40 -25.84
N PHE A 23 -19.69 1.82 -26.58
CA PHE A 23 -19.87 1.46 -27.96
C PHE A 23 -19.80 2.70 -28.86
N PRO A 24 -19.26 2.58 -30.08
CA PRO A 24 -19.23 3.68 -31.05
C PRO A 24 -20.62 4.31 -31.26
N ASN A 25 -20.64 5.61 -31.50
CA ASN A 25 -21.85 6.39 -31.84
C ASN A 25 -22.96 6.46 -30.79
N MET A 26 -22.66 6.13 -29.53
CA MET A 26 -23.63 6.32 -28.43
C MET A 26 -23.74 7.79 -27.98
N ALA A 27 -22.66 8.57 -28.07
CA ALA A 27 -22.70 10.00 -27.80
C ALA A 27 -23.19 10.72 -29.09
N ARG A 28 -24.44 11.17 -29.10
CA ARG A 28 -25.13 11.74 -30.26
C ARG A 28 -25.27 13.25 -30.08
N GLU A 29 -25.07 14.03 -31.13
CA GLU A 29 -25.21 15.50 -31.11
C GLU A 29 -26.67 15.98 -31.02
N ASP A 30 -27.62 15.14 -31.37
CA ASP A 30 -29.07 15.43 -31.35
C ASP A 30 -29.74 15.04 -30.01
N VAL A 31 -28.97 14.73 -28.99
CA VAL A 31 -29.44 14.38 -27.63
C VAL A 31 -28.88 15.37 -26.62
N ASP A 32 -29.77 15.91 -25.77
CA ASP A 32 -29.39 16.78 -24.67
C ASP A 32 -28.85 15.98 -23.49
N TYR A 33 -27.54 16.07 -23.27
CA TYR A 33 -26.86 15.45 -22.13
C TYR A 33 -26.61 16.44 -21.01
N ALA A 34 -26.80 16.00 -19.78
CA ALA A 34 -26.49 16.78 -18.59
C ALA A 34 -25.75 15.95 -17.53
N LEU A 35 -24.89 16.61 -16.79
CA LEU A 35 -24.15 16.03 -15.67
C LEU A 35 -24.52 16.73 -14.36
N GLU A 36 -24.96 15.96 -13.38
CA GLU A 36 -25.05 16.41 -11.99
C GLU A 36 -23.75 16.05 -11.27
N ILE A 37 -23.19 16.97 -10.49
CA ILE A 37 -21.92 16.83 -9.80
C ILE A 37 -22.13 17.08 -8.31
N VAL A 38 -21.91 16.07 -7.48
CA VAL A 38 -22.15 16.14 -6.03
C VAL A 38 -20.87 15.81 -5.27
N PRO A 39 -20.24 16.77 -4.56
CA PRO A 39 -19.11 16.49 -3.70
C PRO A 39 -19.54 15.63 -2.50
N PHE A 40 -18.82 14.54 -2.25
CA PHE A 40 -19.16 13.55 -1.22
C PHE A 40 -19.20 14.15 0.19
N SER A 41 -18.23 14.99 0.54
CA SER A 41 -18.17 15.66 1.86
C SER A 41 -19.01 16.93 1.92
N GLY A 42 -19.74 17.28 0.86
CA GLY A 42 -20.36 18.59 0.70
C GLY A 42 -19.33 19.69 0.41
N LEU A 43 -19.78 20.80 -0.14
CA LEU A 43 -18.92 21.95 -0.38
C LEU A 43 -18.54 22.60 0.95
N ARG A 44 -17.24 22.71 1.21
CA ARG A 44 -16.72 23.40 2.40
C ARG A 44 -16.46 24.87 2.08
N SER A 45 -17.02 25.77 2.86
CA SER A 45 -16.53 27.14 2.88
C SER A 45 -15.20 27.18 3.64
N ARG A 46 -14.13 27.59 2.98
CA ARG A 46 -12.90 27.98 3.69
C ARG A 46 -13.19 29.27 4.45
N GLY A 47 -13.59 29.15 5.72
CA GLY A 47 -14.00 30.28 6.57
C GLY A 47 -15.49 30.27 6.92
N LYS A 48 -15.96 31.31 7.60
CA LYS A 48 -17.34 31.43 8.08
C LYS A 48 -18.35 31.96 7.01
N ALA A 49 -17.87 32.27 5.81
CA ALA A 49 -18.75 32.76 4.75
C ALA A 49 -19.47 31.61 4.04
N PRO A 50 -20.75 31.69 3.78
CA PRO A 50 -21.47 30.72 2.96
C PRO A 50 -20.90 30.74 1.53
N LEU A 51 -20.89 29.56 0.88
CA LEU A 51 -20.53 29.44 -0.54
C LEU A 51 -21.46 30.32 -1.38
N ALA A 52 -20.87 31.02 -2.36
CA ALA A 52 -21.64 31.83 -3.30
C ALA A 52 -22.73 30.99 -3.98
N PRO A 53 -23.93 31.57 -4.20
CA PRO A 53 -25.05 30.85 -4.82
C PRO A 53 -24.70 30.21 -6.18
N GLU A 54 -23.81 30.85 -6.95
CA GLU A 54 -23.34 30.39 -8.25
C GLU A 54 -22.54 29.07 -8.12
N ILE A 55 -21.70 28.96 -7.09
CA ILE A 55 -20.95 27.75 -6.81
C ILE A 55 -21.89 26.62 -6.39
N ARG A 56 -22.90 26.93 -5.55
CA ARG A 56 -23.93 25.95 -5.17
C ARG A 56 -24.78 25.52 -6.36
N GLY A 57 -25.14 26.44 -7.25
CA GLY A 57 -25.92 26.12 -8.45
C GLY A 57 -25.15 25.27 -9.46
N TYR A 58 -23.83 25.45 -9.49
CA TYR A 58 -22.97 24.63 -10.34
C TYR A 58 -22.85 23.20 -9.81
N PHE A 59 -22.57 23.04 -8.54
CA PHE A 59 -22.64 21.75 -7.87
C PHE A 59 -24.07 21.53 -7.36
N TYR A 60 -24.59 20.34 -7.44
CA TYR A 60 -25.99 19.94 -7.15
C TYR A 60 -27.04 20.32 -8.23
N GLY A 61 -26.63 21.00 -9.30
CA GLY A 61 -27.46 21.26 -10.46
C GLY A 61 -27.00 20.42 -11.67
N ARG A 62 -27.87 20.35 -12.69
CA ARG A 62 -27.52 19.69 -13.96
C ARG A 62 -26.79 20.66 -14.86
N GLN A 63 -25.58 20.29 -15.27
CA GLN A 63 -24.73 21.04 -16.19
C GLN A 63 -24.77 20.43 -17.58
N PRO A 64 -24.96 21.21 -18.65
CA PRO A 64 -25.00 20.67 -20.00
C PRO A 64 -23.63 20.13 -20.43
N LEU A 65 -23.64 19.00 -21.12
CA LEU A 65 -22.46 18.39 -21.71
C LEU A 65 -22.39 18.69 -23.21
N LYS A 66 -21.18 18.71 -23.76
CA LYS A 66 -20.93 18.78 -25.20
C LYS A 66 -20.42 17.44 -25.74
N VAL A 67 -20.81 17.12 -26.96
CA VAL A 67 -20.18 16.01 -27.69
C VAL A 67 -18.89 16.54 -28.32
N VAL A 68 -17.75 15.94 -27.96
CA VAL A 68 -16.42 16.33 -28.43
C VAL A 68 -15.69 15.06 -28.87
N GLN A 69 -15.41 14.95 -30.15
CA GLN A 69 -14.71 13.77 -30.72
C GLN A 69 -15.36 12.42 -30.34
N GLY A 70 -16.69 12.38 -30.31
CA GLY A 70 -17.45 11.18 -29.98
C GLY A 70 -17.52 10.81 -28.50
N ALA A 71 -17.02 11.66 -27.59
CA ALA A 71 -17.18 11.56 -26.15
C ALA A 71 -18.04 12.72 -25.62
N LEU A 72 -18.65 12.56 -24.44
CA LEU A 72 -19.26 13.67 -23.71
C LEU A 72 -18.18 14.38 -22.90
N ALA A 73 -18.19 15.71 -22.87
CA ALA A 73 -17.18 16.51 -22.21
C ALA A 73 -17.78 17.71 -21.49
N ILE A 74 -17.17 18.05 -20.35
CA ILE A 74 -17.46 19.27 -19.58
C ILE A 74 -16.16 19.85 -19.02
N GLU A 75 -16.00 21.17 -19.12
CA GLU A 75 -14.96 21.91 -18.42
C GLU A 75 -15.46 22.35 -17.04
N LEU A 76 -14.68 22.09 -16.00
CA LEU A 76 -15.02 22.44 -14.63
C LEU A 76 -13.78 22.67 -13.77
N ILE A 77 -13.98 23.27 -12.59
CA ILE A 77 -12.96 23.38 -11.54
C ILE A 77 -13.49 22.62 -10.33
N LEU A 78 -12.70 21.63 -9.85
CA LEU A 78 -12.98 20.89 -8.63
C LEU A 78 -12.35 21.67 -7.45
N PRO A 79 -13.14 22.29 -6.56
CA PRO A 79 -12.63 23.32 -5.65
C PRO A 79 -11.94 22.77 -4.41
N GLN A 80 -12.06 21.49 -4.13
CA GLN A 80 -11.49 20.84 -2.93
C GLN A 80 -11.11 19.40 -3.20
N GLU A 81 -10.17 18.90 -2.41
CA GLU A 81 -9.85 17.46 -2.42
C GLU A 81 -11.02 16.68 -1.84
N ASP A 82 -11.67 15.91 -2.70
CA ASP A 82 -12.83 15.09 -2.35
C ASP A 82 -13.15 14.07 -3.45
N CYS A 83 -13.99 13.11 -3.11
CA CYS A 83 -14.73 12.31 -4.05
C CYS A 83 -15.93 13.10 -4.59
N TYR A 84 -16.16 13.06 -5.89
CA TYR A 84 -17.31 13.68 -6.55
C TYR A 84 -18.15 12.60 -7.21
N VAL A 85 -19.40 12.48 -6.80
CA VAL A 85 -20.39 11.62 -7.43
C VAL A 85 -20.95 12.35 -8.65
N LEU A 86 -20.93 11.68 -9.79
CA LEU A 86 -21.36 12.21 -11.08
C LEU A 86 -22.51 11.38 -11.61
N ARG A 87 -23.62 12.06 -11.97
CA ARG A 87 -24.79 11.43 -12.58
C ARG A 87 -25.00 11.96 -13.98
N LEU A 88 -24.88 11.11 -14.97
CA LEU A 88 -25.11 11.44 -16.39
C LEU A 88 -26.57 11.21 -16.72
N PHE A 89 -27.16 12.17 -17.40
CA PHE A 89 -28.52 12.11 -17.93
C PHE A 89 -28.54 12.33 -19.45
N ALA A 90 -29.45 11.67 -20.14
CA ALA A 90 -29.90 12.04 -21.48
C ALA A 90 -31.33 12.55 -21.34
N GLU A 91 -31.57 13.82 -21.68
CA GLU A 91 -32.82 14.50 -21.39
C GLU A 91 -33.15 14.42 -19.86
N SER A 92 -34.13 13.60 -19.49
CA SER A 92 -34.46 13.36 -18.07
C SER A 92 -34.02 12.00 -17.53
N GLU A 93 -33.59 11.10 -18.42
CA GLU A 93 -33.29 9.72 -18.07
C GLU A 93 -31.85 9.52 -17.56
N PRO A 94 -31.65 8.88 -16.40
CA PRO A 94 -30.32 8.60 -15.88
C PRO A 94 -29.61 7.50 -16.71
N LEU A 95 -28.41 7.77 -17.18
CA LEU A 95 -27.61 6.84 -17.98
C LEU A 95 -26.46 6.19 -17.21
N LEU A 96 -25.84 6.93 -16.28
CA LEU A 96 -24.65 6.50 -15.54
C LEU A 96 -24.58 7.22 -14.20
N GLU A 97 -24.23 6.50 -13.17
CA GLU A 97 -23.70 7.09 -11.94
C GLU A 97 -22.29 6.54 -11.72
N GLY A 98 -21.37 7.38 -11.30
CA GLY A 98 -20.01 7.00 -10.99
C GLY A 98 -19.27 8.07 -10.21
N GLU A 99 -18.02 7.86 -9.95
CA GLU A 99 -17.21 8.71 -9.08
C GLU A 99 -15.90 9.13 -9.76
N ILE A 100 -15.46 10.35 -9.47
CA ILE A 100 -14.09 10.82 -9.71
C ILE A 100 -13.53 11.40 -8.41
N TYR A 101 -12.21 11.53 -8.31
CA TYR A 101 -11.55 12.10 -7.13
C TYR A 101 -10.68 13.29 -7.53
N ALA A 102 -10.83 14.40 -6.83
CA ALA A 102 -9.94 15.54 -6.96
C ALA A 102 -8.85 15.45 -5.89
N LEU A 103 -7.61 15.64 -6.28
CA LEU A 103 -6.43 15.51 -5.44
C LEU A 103 -5.65 16.83 -5.37
N GLU A 104 -5.14 17.16 -4.19
CA GLU A 104 -4.15 18.23 -4.03
C GLU A 104 -2.85 17.85 -4.76
N PRO A 105 -2.01 18.83 -5.14
CA PRO A 105 -0.84 18.58 -6.01
C PRO A 105 0.14 17.53 -5.48
N ASP A 106 0.32 17.44 -4.16
CA ASP A 106 1.23 16.47 -3.53
C ASP A 106 0.76 15.03 -3.78
N LEU A 107 -0.52 14.74 -3.56
CA LEU A 107 -1.07 13.41 -3.74
C LEU A 107 -1.41 13.13 -5.22
N TYR A 108 -1.75 14.17 -6.00
CA TYR A 108 -1.99 14.03 -7.44
C TYR A 108 -0.73 13.57 -8.21
N ALA A 109 0.45 13.93 -7.72
CA ALA A 109 1.73 13.54 -8.30
C ALA A 109 2.13 12.08 -8.00
N LEU A 110 1.38 11.38 -7.13
CA LEU A 110 1.71 10.04 -6.66
C LEU A 110 0.77 8.97 -7.26
N THR A 111 1.28 7.77 -7.38
CA THR A 111 0.53 6.60 -7.85
C THR A 111 0.32 5.63 -6.69
N PRO A 112 -0.90 5.11 -6.49
CA PRO A 112 -1.14 4.10 -5.46
C PRO A 112 -0.59 2.75 -5.88
N TYR A 113 0.22 2.13 -5.00
CA TYR A 113 0.77 0.78 -5.15
C TYR A 113 0.36 -0.06 -3.95
N LYS A 114 -0.26 -1.20 -4.20
CA LYS A 114 -0.62 -2.16 -3.15
C LYS A 114 0.52 -3.15 -2.94
N GLY A 115 0.90 -3.42 -1.69
CA GLY A 115 1.99 -4.33 -1.36
C GLY A 115 1.76 -5.15 -0.11
N ASP A 116 2.58 -6.19 0.03
CA ASP A 116 2.69 -7.03 1.20
C ASP A 116 4.18 -7.30 1.44
N GLN A 117 4.71 -6.74 2.53
CA GLN A 117 6.14 -6.69 2.79
C GLN A 117 6.58 -7.64 3.91
N HIS A 118 5.68 -8.54 4.34
CA HIS A 118 5.92 -9.51 5.40
C HIS A 118 5.40 -10.89 4.99
N LEU A 119 6.28 -11.68 4.36
CA LEU A 119 5.95 -12.99 3.83
C LEU A 119 7.05 -13.99 4.15
N HIS A 120 6.66 -15.18 4.58
CA HIS A 120 7.55 -16.28 4.92
C HIS A 120 7.48 -17.40 3.91
N SER A 121 8.64 -18.04 3.68
CA SER A 121 8.76 -19.19 2.81
C SER A 121 9.26 -20.42 3.56
N TRP A 122 9.33 -21.55 2.88
CA TRP A 122 9.91 -22.77 3.44
C TRP A 122 11.39 -22.64 3.83
N MET A 123 12.03 -21.54 3.46
CA MET A 123 13.41 -21.28 3.85
C MET A 123 13.52 -20.84 5.32
N SER A 124 12.43 -20.38 5.95
CA SER A 124 12.31 -20.27 7.41
C SER A 124 11.27 -21.26 7.94
N ASP A 125 10.06 -20.84 8.17
CA ASP A 125 8.99 -21.61 8.78
C ASP A 125 7.67 -21.59 7.99
N GLY A 126 7.68 -20.96 6.82
CA GLY A 126 6.58 -21.05 5.86
C GLY A 126 6.52 -22.41 5.14
N THR A 127 5.46 -22.65 4.39
CA THR A 127 5.19 -23.93 3.73
C THR A 127 5.48 -23.94 2.23
N ASP A 128 5.54 -22.78 1.59
CA ASP A 128 5.70 -22.64 0.15
C ASP A 128 7.05 -22.02 -0.23
N SER A 129 7.45 -22.18 -1.51
CA SER A 129 8.69 -21.57 -1.99
C SER A 129 8.60 -20.03 -1.99
N PRO A 130 9.73 -19.31 -1.85
CA PRO A 130 9.72 -17.87 -1.93
C PRO A 130 9.17 -17.35 -3.27
N TYR A 131 9.41 -18.08 -4.36
CA TYR A 131 8.86 -17.78 -5.69
C TYR A 131 7.34 -17.90 -5.74
N TYR A 132 6.79 -18.92 -5.10
CA TYR A 132 5.35 -19.16 -5.06
C TYR A 132 4.64 -18.13 -4.17
N MET A 133 5.24 -17.79 -3.02
CA MET A 133 4.73 -16.76 -2.12
C MET A 133 4.70 -15.37 -2.81
N THR A 134 5.74 -15.02 -3.57
CA THR A 134 5.77 -13.81 -4.40
C THR A 134 4.65 -13.79 -5.44
N ALA A 135 4.47 -14.89 -6.17
CA ALA A 135 3.39 -15.03 -7.15
C ALA A 135 2.00 -14.96 -6.48
N TYR A 136 1.89 -15.47 -5.28
CA TYR A 136 0.68 -15.40 -4.50
C TYR A 136 0.34 -13.96 -4.06
N ALA A 137 1.32 -13.19 -3.59
CA ALA A 137 1.13 -11.76 -3.30
C ALA A 137 0.60 -11.01 -4.53
N CYS A 138 1.19 -11.23 -5.70
CA CYS A 138 0.68 -10.67 -6.96
C CYS A 138 -0.77 -11.09 -7.22
N ARG A 139 -1.10 -12.38 -7.08
CA ARG A 139 -2.46 -12.90 -7.28
C ARG A 139 -3.47 -12.28 -6.31
N ARG A 140 -3.05 -11.85 -5.12
CA ARG A 140 -3.89 -11.12 -4.15
C ARG A 140 -4.08 -9.65 -4.50
N GLY A 141 -3.55 -9.19 -5.63
CA GLY A 141 -3.71 -7.82 -6.11
C GLY A 141 -2.58 -6.88 -5.72
N CYS A 142 -1.47 -7.40 -5.20
CA CYS A 142 -0.30 -6.59 -4.89
C CYS A 142 0.46 -6.18 -6.16
N ASP A 143 1.16 -5.06 -6.09
CA ASP A 143 2.09 -4.53 -7.08
C ASP A 143 3.54 -4.81 -6.68
N TYR A 144 3.77 -5.02 -5.39
CA TYR A 144 5.08 -5.33 -4.84
C TYR A 144 4.96 -6.22 -3.61
N CYS A 145 6.04 -6.91 -3.28
CA CYS A 145 6.19 -7.62 -2.02
C CYS A 145 7.64 -7.70 -1.57
N ALA A 146 7.85 -8.16 -0.33
CA ALA A 146 9.13 -8.65 0.16
C ALA A 146 8.95 -10.04 0.75
N ILE A 147 9.90 -10.93 0.49
CA ILE A 147 10.06 -12.18 1.24
C ILE A 147 10.97 -11.87 2.41
N THR A 148 10.48 -12.06 3.62
CA THR A 148 11.15 -11.64 4.86
C THR A 148 11.32 -12.82 5.80
N ASP A 149 11.88 -13.90 5.30
CA ASP A 149 12.13 -15.09 6.09
C ASP A 149 12.92 -14.78 7.37
N HIS A 150 12.58 -15.44 8.47
CA HIS A 150 13.23 -15.31 9.76
C HIS A 150 14.74 -15.53 9.64
N ARG A 151 15.52 -14.53 10.04
CA ARG A 151 17.00 -14.57 10.09
C ARG A 151 17.67 -14.83 8.76
N LYS A 152 16.98 -14.63 7.62
CA LYS A 152 17.49 -14.92 6.28
C LYS A 152 17.11 -13.85 5.28
N TRP A 153 18.11 -13.26 4.65
CA TRP A 153 17.96 -12.28 3.60
C TRP A 153 17.98 -12.90 2.19
N GLU A 154 18.65 -14.04 2.06
CA GLU A 154 18.87 -14.72 0.79
C GLU A 154 17.57 -15.08 0.04
N PRO A 155 16.45 -15.48 0.69
CA PRO A 155 15.21 -15.81 -0.02
C PRO A 155 14.67 -14.68 -0.88
N SER A 156 14.77 -13.44 -0.41
CA SER A 156 14.32 -12.28 -1.18
C SER A 156 15.20 -12.03 -2.41
N LEU A 157 16.53 -12.19 -2.29
CA LEU A 157 17.47 -12.06 -3.40
C LEU A 157 17.29 -13.17 -4.44
N LEU A 158 17.12 -14.41 -3.99
CA LEU A 158 16.85 -15.56 -4.87
C LEU A 158 15.56 -15.31 -5.66
N THR A 159 14.56 -14.72 -5.05
CA THR A 159 13.28 -14.40 -5.71
C THR A 159 13.45 -13.30 -6.77
N GLN A 160 14.19 -12.25 -6.45
CA GLN A 160 14.53 -11.21 -7.43
C GLN A 160 15.26 -11.81 -8.64
N GLN A 161 16.27 -12.68 -8.38
CA GLN A 161 17.04 -13.33 -9.42
C GLN A 161 16.17 -14.29 -10.26
N TYR A 162 15.26 -15.03 -9.64
CA TYR A 162 14.37 -15.97 -10.31
C TYR A 162 13.46 -15.30 -11.33
N PHE A 163 12.88 -14.14 -10.97
CA PHE A 163 12.02 -13.37 -11.87
C PHE A 163 12.77 -12.36 -12.76
N ALA A 164 14.09 -12.23 -12.58
CA ALA A 164 14.90 -11.35 -13.42
C ALA A 164 14.80 -11.75 -14.91
N GLY A 165 14.66 -10.76 -15.79
CA GLY A 165 14.59 -10.98 -17.23
C GLY A 165 13.25 -11.55 -17.76
N THR A 166 12.27 -11.83 -16.88
CA THR A 166 10.92 -12.25 -17.29
C THR A 166 10.08 -11.09 -17.82
N GLY A 167 10.44 -9.85 -17.47
CA GLY A 167 9.65 -8.67 -17.80
C GLY A 167 8.37 -8.51 -16.97
N VAL A 168 8.23 -9.27 -15.87
CA VAL A 168 7.07 -9.16 -14.98
C VAL A 168 6.95 -7.76 -14.38
N ASP A 169 5.78 -7.15 -14.51
CA ASP A 169 5.46 -5.85 -13.91
C ASP A 169 5.06 -6.05 -12.43
N PHE A 170 6.03 -6.43 -11.62
CA PHE A 170 5.88 -6.67 -10.19
C PHE A 170 7.20 -6.37 -9.48
N LEU A 171 7.17 -5.53 -8.45
CA LEU A 171 8.38 -5.20 -7.69
C LEU A 171 8.59 -6.22 -6.58
N ILE A 172 9.80 -6.79 -6.52
CA ILE A 172 10.26 -7.67 -5.44
C ILE A 172 11.33 -6.90 -4.67
N MET A 173 11.00 -6.50 -3.43
CA MET A 173 11.94 -5.83 -2.54
C MET A 173 12.81 -6.87 -1.85
N GLN A 174 14.09 -6.57 -1.64
CA GLN A 174 14.88 -7.35 -0.69
C GLN A 174 14.39 -7.09 0.73
N GLY A 175 14.40 -8.13 1.56
CA GLY A 175 13.94 -8.03 2.93
C GLY A 175 14.31 -9.25 3.76
N GLU A 176 14.23 -9.10 5.06
CA GLU A 176 14.39 -10.13 6.07
C GLU A 176 13.65 -9.75 7.34
N GLU A 177 13.20 -10.73 8.10
CA GLU A 177 12.77 -10.51 9.46
C GLU A 177 13.94 -10.72 10.41
N VAL A 178 14.29 -9.65 11.11
CA VAL A 178 15.45 -9.60 12.01
C VAL A 178 15.05 -10.14 13.37
N HIS A 179 15.82 -11.13 13.84
CA HIS A 179 15.73 -11.71 15.17
C HIS A 179 17.11 -11.70 15.80
N SER A 180 17.43 -10.65 16.50
CA SER A 180 18.72 -10.56 17.21
C SER A 180 18.71 -11.42 18.48
N PRO A 181 19.89 -11.85 18.96
CA PRO A 181 20.01 -12.68 20.15
C PRO A 181 19.44 -11.97 21.38
N ASP A 182 18.80 -12.75 22.25
CA ASP A 182 18.27 -12.29 23.53
C ASP A 182 17.25 -11.12 23.41
N ASN A 183 16.59 -11.01 22.26
CA ASN A 183 15.61 -9.98 21.96
C ASN A 183 14.32 -10.63 21.43
N PRO A 184 13.16 -10.47 22.08
CA PRO A 184 11.88 -10.99 21.61
C PRO A 184 11.29 -10.15 20.47
N VAL A 185 11.80 -8.94 20.23
CA VAL A 185 11.24 -8.02 19.24
C VAL A 185 11.57 -8.47 17.84
N HIS A 186 10.57 -8.58 16.99
CA HIS A 186 10.72 -8.82 15.57
C HIS A 186 10.75 -7.50 14.80
N ILE A 187 11.64 -7.40 13.81
CA ILE A 187 11.83 -6.18 13.03
C ILE A 187 11.96 -6.56 11.55
N LEU A 188 11.20 -5.90 10.67
CA LEU A 188 11.48 -6.03 9.23
C LEU A 188 12.59 -5.07 8.83
N SER A 189 13.54 -5.59 8.08
CA SER A 189 14.52 -4.83 7.32
C SER A 189 14.16 -4.90 5.85
N LEU A 190 13.76 -3.79 5.25
CA LEU A 190 13.25 -3.74 3.88
C LEU A 190 14.12 -2.83 3.00
N GLY A 191 14.57 -3.35 1.88
CA GLY A 191 15.36 -2.60 0.91
C GLY A 191 16.73 -2.16 1.43
N ALA A 192 17.30 -2.84 2.42
CA ALA A 192 18.65 -2.61 2.90
C ALA A 192 19.70 -3.11 1.89
N GLU A 193 20.88 -2.51 1.89
CA GLU A 193 22.00 -2.90 1.02
C GLU A 193 22.71 -4.17 1.51
N GLU A 194 22.56 -4.51 2.80
CA GLU A 194 23.19 -5.66 3.45
C GLU A 194 22.23 -6.33 4.43
N SER A 195 22.46 -7.63 4.71
CA SER A 195 21.72 -8.37 5.73
C SER A 195 22.09 -7.92 7.14
N VAL A 196 21.09 -7.58 7.92
CA VAL A 196 21.22 -7.26 9.34
C VAL A 196 21.45 -8.53 10.17
N ASN A 197 20.74 -9.60 9.81
CA ASN A 197 20.92 -10.89 10.46
C ASN A 197 22.32 -11.48 10.22
N ALA A 198 22.93 -11.26 9.04
CA ALA A 198 24.30 -11.65 8.78
C ALA A 198 25.28 -10.82 9.63
N TRP A 199 25.04 -9.51 9.76
CA TRP A 199 25.91 -8.65 10.55
C TRP A 199 26.00 -9.13 12.01
N TRP A 200 24.91 -9.23 12.75
CA TRP A 200 24.98 -9.64 14.17
C TRP A 200 25.49 -11.07 14.35
N ARG A 201 25.31 -11.96 13.38
CA ARG A 201 25.79 -13.34 13.42
C ARG A 201 27.29 -13.44 13.15
N ASP A 202 27.77 -12.71 12.14
CA ASP A 202 29.13 -12.81 11.67
C ASP A 202 30.07 -11.83 12.39
N HIS A 203 29.50 -10.79 13.07
CA HIS A 203 30.18 -9.77 13.85
C HIS A 203 29.53 -9.60 15.24
N GLU A 204 29.35 -10.73 15.95
CA GLU A 204 28.63 -10.74 17.22
C GLU A 204 29.25 -9.80 18.26
N ASP A 205 30.60 -9.72 18.30
CA ASP A 205 31.30 -8.82 19.23
C ASP A 205 30.98 -7.36 18.97
N GLU A 206 30.89 -6.94 17.69
CA GLU A 206 30.52 -5.58 17.30
C GLU A 206 29.06 -5.29 17.68
N TYR A 207 28.15 -6.24 17.39
CA TYR A 207 26.76 -6.13 17.78
C TYR A 207 26.59 -5.96 19.28
N ARG A 208 27.22 -6.84 20.09
CA ARG A 208 27.15 -6.77 21.55
C ARG A 208 27.73 -5.48 22.10
N ALA A 209 28.86 -5.01 21.55
CA ALA A 209 29.44 -3.73 21.93
C ALA A 209 28.49 -2.55 21.63
N ALA A 210 27.81 -2.56 20.49
CA ALA A 210 26.81 -1.55 20.15
C ALA A 210 25.60 -1.56 21.10
N VAL A 211 25.14 -2.75 21.52
CA VAL A 211 24.06 -2.87 22.52
C VAL A 211 24.50 -2.33 23.88
N GLU A 212 25.73 -2.66 24.32
CA GLU A 212 26.28 -2.14 25.58
C GLU A 212 26.44 -0.61 25.56
N GLU A 213 26.81 -0.02 24.42
CA GLU A 213 26.87 1.43 24.25
C GLU A 213 25.48 2.09 24.30
N MET A 214 24.43 1.39 23.80
CA MET A 214 23.05 1.86 23.81
C MET A 214 22.39 1.76 25.20
N LEU A 215 22.75 0.78 26.02
CA LEU A 215 22.12 0.52 27.32
C LEU A 215 21.98 1.76 28.24
N PRO A 216 22.96 2.68 28.35
CA PRO A 216 22.80 3.89 29.15
C PRO A 216 21.68 4.83 28.71
N GLU A 217 21.23 4.75 27.45
CA GLU A 217 20.13 5.56 26.93
C GLU A 217 18.76 5.00 27.28
N ILE A 218 18.68 3.72 27.71
CA ILE A 218 17.43 3.05 28.06
C ILE A 218 17.12 3.30 29.54
N ASP A 219 15.82 3.39 29.88
CA ASP A 219 15.33 3.61 31.19
C ASP A 219 16.02 2.68 32.21
N PRO A 220 16.76 3.21 33.20
CA PRO A 220 17.48 2.40 34.18
C PRO A 220 16.55 1.63 35.15
N ASP A 221 15.30 2.06 35.30
CA ASP A 221 14.32 1.44 36.18
C ASP A 221 13.62 0.24 35.52
N MET A 222 13.83 0.03 34.22
CA MET A 222 13.30 -1.12 33.50
C MET A 222 13.98 -2.42 33.93
N ASN A 223 13.26 -3.54 33.86
CA ASN A 223 13.82 -4.88 34.05
C ASN A 223 15.08 -5.08 33.17
N PRO A 224 16.18 -5.66 33.65
CA PRO A 224 17.40 -5.79 32.86
C PRO A 224 17.26 -6.53 31.51
N GLU A 225 16.41 -7.56 31.46
CA GLU A 225 16.15 -8.31 30.20
C GLU A 225 15.39 -7.44 29.20
N ASP A 226 14.35 -6.73 29.65
CA ASP A 226 13.54 -5.83 28.81
C ASP A 226 14.36 -4.62 28.37
N ARG A 227 15.20 -4.09 29.25
CA ARG A 227 16.16 -3.03 28.95
C ARG A 227 17.14 -3.44 27.86
N TYR A 228 17.68 -4.66 27.94
CA TYR A 228 18.54 -5.20 26.90
C TYR A 228 17.79 -5.33 25.57
N ALA A 229 16.56 -5.86 25.58
CA ALA A 229 15.73 -5.99 24.38
C ALA A 229 15.44 -4.64 23.72
N CYS A 230 15.18 -3.60 24.50
CA CYS A 230 15.01 -2.24 24.00
C CYS A 230 16.31 -1.72 23.36
N ALA A 231 17.45 -1.86 24.03
CA ALA A 231 18.75 -1.43 23.48
C ALA A 231 19.08 -2.18 22.18
N ALA A 232 18.92 -3.49 22.17
CA ALA A 232 19.13 -4.34 21.00
C ALA A 232 18.24 -3.92 19.82
N SER A 233 16.96 -3.63 20.08
CA SER A 233 16.02 -3.16 19.04
C SER A 233 16.43 -1.81 18.47
N GLN A 234 16.84 -0.86 19.32
CA GLN A 234 17.34 0.45 18.89
C GLN A 234 18.57 0.32 17.98
N VAL A 235 19.53 -0.53 18.38
CA VAL A 235 20.73 -0.83 17.56
C VAL A 235 20.34 -1.41 16.21
N MET A 236 19.35 -2.32 16.15
CA MET A 236 18.88 -2.88 14.89
C MET A 236 18.22 -1.84 13.99
N PHE A 237 17.36 -0.97 14.53
CA PHE A 237 16.75 0.12 13.76
C PHE A 237 17.82 1.05 13.18
N ASP A 238 18.80 1.43 13.97
CA ASP A 238 19.88 2.33 13.54
C ASP A 238 20.76 1.65 12.47
N TYR A 239 21.07 0.36 12.63
CA TYR A 239 21.84 -0.39 11.63
C TYR A 239 21.09 -0.53 10.31
N ILE A 240 19.80 -0.88 10.33
CA ILE A 240 18.96 -0.95 9.12
C ILE A 240 19.00 0.37 8.38
N ARG A 241 18.84 1.49 9.09
CA ARG A 241 18.88 2.82 8.52
C ARG A 241 20.26 3.17 7.95
N ALA A 242 21.34 2.82 8.66
CA ALA A 242 22.71 3.00 8.18
C ALA A 242 22.99 2.24 6.87
N LYS A 243 22.30 1.11 6.66
CA LYS A 243 22.35 0.31 5.43
C LYS A 243 21.25 0.72 4.43
N LYS A 244 20.69 1.92 4.56
CA LYS A 244 19.66 2.50 3.70
C LYS A 244 18.35 1.68 3.63
N GLY A 245 18.13 0.79 4.59
CA GLY A 245 16.89 0.04 4.73
C GLY A 245 15.77 0.86 5.36
N LEU A 246 14.55 0.38 5.23
CA LEU A 246 13.38 0.80 6.00
C LEU A 246 13.20 -0.18 7.14
N SER A 247 13.21 0.31 8.38
CA SER A 247 12.95 -0.48 9.57
C SER A 247 11.48 -0.45 9.94
N VAL A 248 10.86 -1.62 10.08
CA VAL A 248 9.46 -1.73 10.50
C VAL A 248 9.39 -2.48 11.83
N PHE A 249 8.78 -1.84 12.83
CA PHE A 249 8.41 -2.52 14.07
C PHE A 249 7.18 -3.37 13.79
N CYS A 250 7.37 -4.68 13.64
CA CYS A 250 6.30 -5.58 13.20
C CYS A 250 5.52 -6.18 14.38
N HIS A 251 4.23 -6.36 14.17
CA HIS A 251 3.23 -6.99 15.05
C HIS A 251 3.50 -6.84 16.58
N PRO A 252 3.70 -5.60 17.12
CA PRO A 252 4.13 -5.40 18.51
C PRO A 252 3.20 -5.99 19.57
N HIS A 253 1.92 -6.20 19.24
CA HIS A 253 0.93 -6.78 20.14
C HIS A 253 0.52 -8.20 19.72
N TRP A 254 1.41 -8.91 19.03
CA TRP A 254 1.14 -10.29 18.64
C TRP A 254 0.91 -11.20 19.84
N ILE A 255 -0.16 -11.97 19.77
CA ILE A 255 -0.55 -12.90 20.84
C ILE A 255 -0.10 -14.31 20.46
N ARG A 256 0.78 -14.85 21.27
CA ARG A 256 1.27 -16.22 21.14
C ARG A 256 0.87 -17.03 22.36
N ARG A 257 0.22 -18.17 22.17
CA ARG A 257 -0.19 -19.06 23.25
C ARG A 257 -0.97 -18.37 24.37
N LYS A 258 -1.88 -17.44 24.02
CA LYS A 258 -2.74 -16.67 24.92
C LYS A 258 -2.04 -15.60 25.77
N ALA A 259 -0.85 -15.19 25.39
CA ALA A 259 -0.14 -14.07 26.00
C ALA A 259 0.50 -13.21 24.91
N LEU A 260 0.81 -11.96 25.21
CA LEU A 260 1.64 -11.13 24.32
C LEU A 260 3.00 -11.80 24.12
N HIS A 261 3.51 -11.75 22.90
CA HIS A 261 4.82 -12.32 22.56
C HIS A 261 5.96 -11.58 23.26
N GLN A 262 5.85 -10.27 23.36
CA GLN A 262 6.74 -9.41 24.12
C GLN A 262 5.95 -8.67 25.20
N VAL A 263 6.62 -8.27 26.27
CA VAL A 263 5.99 -7.50 27.37
C VAL A 263 5.65 -6.08 26.92
N GLU A 264 4.59 -5.50 27.49
CA GLU A 264 4.14 -4.15 27.14
C GLU A 264 5.21 -3.10 27.39
N ASP A 265 6.01 -3.21 28.45
CA ASP A 265 7.08 -2.24 28.79
C ASP A 265 8.08 -2.05 27.62
N ILE A 266 8.43 -3.12 26.89
CA ILE A 266 9.26 -3.05 25.69
C ILE A 266 8.52 -2.30 24.58
N THR A 267 7.26 -2.65 24.35
CA THR A 267 6.44 -2.03 23.31
C THR A 267 6.24 -0.55 23.58
N ASP A 268 5.88 -0.18 24.81
CA ASP A 268 5.69 1.19 25.26
C ASP A 268 6.96 2.02 25.05
N TYR A 269 8.10 1.50 25.50
CA TYR A 269 9.38 2.17 25.33
C TYR A 269 9.71 2.43 23.85
N LEU A 270 9.56 1.40 22.99
CA LEU A 270 9.86 1.53 21.55
C LEU A 270 8.89 2.47 20.85
N MET A 271 7.60 2.43 21.21
CA MET A 271 6.57 3.33 20.67
C MET A 271 6.78 4.79 21.11
N GLU A 272 7.27 5.04 22.31
CA GLU A 272 7.59 6.40 22.81
C GLU A 272 8.83 6.96 22.12
N ASN A 273 9.87 6.16 21.97
CA ASN A 273 11.17 6.60 21.43
C ASN A 273 11.22 6.63 19.90
N LYS A 274 10.40 5.83 19.19
CA LYS A 274 10.17 5.89 17.74
C LYS A 274 11.44 5.93 16.87
N ARG A 275 12.42 5.07 17.13
CA ARG A 275 13.61 4.95 16.28
C ARG A 275 13.37 4.12 15.02
N PHE A 276 12.29 3.35 14.95
CA PHE A 276 11.87 2.68 13.72
C PHE A 276 11.24 3.66 12.72
N ASP A 277 11.24 3.29 11.45
CA ASP A 277 10.72 4.15 10.37
C ASP A 277 9.22 4.00 10.18
N ALA A 278 8.66 2.80 10.41
CA ALA A 278 7.24 2.54 10.30
C ALA A 278 6.75 1.49 11.31
N LEU A 279 5.48 1.58 11.69
CA LEU A 279 4.79 0.60 12.52
C LEU A 279 3.95 -0.33 11.64
N GLU A 280 4.09 -1.62 11.84
CA GLU A 280 3.13 -2.58 11.28
C GLU A 280 1.87 -2.58 12.13
N LEU A 281 0.98 -1.63 11.84
CA LEU A 281 -0.29 -1.49 12.53
C LEU A 281 -1.26 -2.61 12.19
N VAL A 282 -1.24 -3.02 10.93
CA VAL A 282 -2.13 -4.07 10.39
C VAL A 282 -1.27 -5.28 10.09
N ALA A 283 -1.48 -6.36 10.81
CA ALA A 283 -0.69 -7.59 10.67
C ALA A 283 -1.60 -8.83 10.59
N GLY A 284 -1.12 -9.80 9.87
CA GLY A 284 -1.56 -11.18 9.93
C GLY A 284 -2.82 -11.59 9.19
N GLY A 285 -3.23 -12.77 9.50
CA GLY A 285 -4.38 -13.51 8.98
C GLY A 285 -4.96 -14.44 10.03
N ALA A 286 -4.59 -14.28 11.32
CA ALA A 286 -5.06 -15.10 12.41
C ALA A 286 -6.22 -14.48 13.18
N TYR A 287 -6.85 -15.27 14.04
CA TYR A 287 -8.03 -14.87 14.81
C TYR A 287 -7.79 -13.65 15.73
N GLU A 288 -6.55 -13.45 16.19
CA GLU A 288 -6.17 -12.40 17.12
C GLU A 288 -5.78 -11.08 16.47
N ASP A 289 -5.73 -11.02 15.13
CA ASP A 289 -5.31 -9.82 14.38
C ASP A 289 -6.17 -8.59 14.68
N GLY A 290 -7.47 -8.80 14.85
CA GLY A 290 -8.39 -7.73 15.23
C GLY A 290 -8.03 -7.08 16.56
N LEU A 291 -7.59 -7.87 17.55
CA LEU A 291 -7.13 -7.36 18.85
C LEU A 291 -5.80 -6.63 18.70
N HIS A 292 -4.83 -7.22 17.97
CA HIS A 292 -3.55 -6.56 17.69
C HIS A 292 -3.75 -5.18 17.04
N MET A 293 -4.56 -5.11 15.98
CA MET A 293 -4.86 -3.85 15.32
C MET A 293 -5.51 -2.81 16.24
N GLN A 294 -6.47 -3.23 17.06
CA GLN A 294 -7.14 -2.33 18.01
C GLN A 294 -6.18 -1.81 19.07
N VAL A 295 -5.41 -2.68 19.70
CA VAL A 295 -4.45 -2.29 20.73
C VAL A 295 -3.39 -1.36 20.14
N SER A 296 -2.81 -1.69 18.99
CA SER A 296 -1.84 -0.83 18.32
C SER A 296 -2.43 0.53 17.92
N TYR A 297 -3.69 0.56 17.49
CA TYR A 297 -4.40 1.80 17.18
C TYR A 297 -4.57 2.68 18.43
N TYR A 298 -5.05 2.11 19.54
CA TYR A 298 -5.27 2.86 20.77
C TYR A 298 -3.97 3.22 21.49
N HIS A 299 -2.90 2.48 21.24
CA HIS A 299 -1.57 2.75 21.82
C HIS A 299 -0.87 3.98 21.19
N GLY A 300 -1.41 4.55 20.12
CA GLY A 300 -0.95 5.86 19.63
C GLY A 300 -0.22 5.87 18.31
N TYR A 301 -0.74 5.13 17.31
CA TYR A 301 -0.23 5.20 15.94
C TYR A 301 -0.31 6.61 15.32
N GLU A 302 -1.08 7.52 15.91
CA GLU A 302 -1.54 8.80 15.31
C GLU A 302 -0.43 9.72 14.74
N LYS A 303 0.84 9.40 14.94
CA LYS A 303 1.95 10.31 14.58
C LYS A 303 3.15 9.58 13.97
N MET A 304 2.97 8.39 13.47
CA MET A 304 4.05 7.63 12.84
C MET A 304 3.61 7.03 11.50
N PRO A 305 4.53 6.82 10.56
CA PRO A 305 4.25 6.04 9.37
C PRO A 305 3.77 4.64 9.74
N ILE A 306 2.78 4.14 9.00
CA ILE A 306 2.22 2.81 9.23
C ILE A 306 2.25 1.97 7.95
N VAL A 307 2.31 0.66 8.14
CA VAL A 307 2.15 -0.34 7.07
C VAL A 307 1.14 -1.39 7.49
N GLY A 308 0.65 -2.15 6.52
CA GLY A 308 -0.13 -3.35 6.72
C GLY A 308 0.48 -4.50 5.94
N ASN A 309 0.72 -5.65 6.59
CA ASN A 309 1.31 -6.81 5.96
C ASN A 309 0.65 -8.09 6.48
N SER A 310 0.79 -9.17 5.73
CA SER A 310 0.04 -10.39 6.06
C SER A 310 0.73 -11.30 7.07
N ASP A 311 2.04 -11.26 7.16
CA ASP A 311 2.83 -12.24 7.91
C ASP A 311 2.49 -13.69 7.49
N ALA A 312 2.29 -13.87 6.18
CA ALA A 312 1.77 -15.13 5.65
C ALA A 312 2.88 -16.20 5.56
N HIS A 313 2.60 -17.37 6.13
CA HIS A 313 3.51 -18.53 6.20
C HIS A 313 3.15 -19.64 5.20
N GLY A 314 2.33 -19.35 4.20
CA GLY A 314 1.96 -20.31 3.15
C GLY A 314 0.53 -20.17 2.65
N VAL A 315 0.27 -20.87 1.54
CA VAL A 315 -1.01 -20.82 0.82
C VAL A 315 -1.75 -22.16 0.91
N ALA A 316 -1.00 -23.25 1.13
CA ALA A 316 -1.51 -24.62 0.99
C ALA A 316 -2.32 -25.14 2.19
N ASN A 317 -2.20 -24.53 3.35
CA ASN A 317 -2.76 -25.07 4.60
C ASN A 317 -4.19 -24.63 4.93
N GLY A 318 -4.92 -24.02 3.98
CA GLY A 318 -6.27 -23.53 4.26
C GLY A 318 -6.31 -22.48 5.38
N SER A 319 -5.15 -21.94 5.76
CA SER A 319 -5.07 -20.75 6.58
C SER A 319 -5.85 -19.65 5.86
N LEU A 320 -6.69 -18.96 6.58
CA LEU A 320 -7.51 -17.85 6.13
C LEU A 320 -6.69 -17.01 5.15
N GLU A 321 -7.24 -16.71 3.96
CA GLU A 321 -6.55 -15.88 2.98
C GLU A 321 -6.03 -14.63 3.69
N PRO A 322 -4.71 -14.35 3.59
CA PRO A 322 -4.14 -13.19 4.23
C PRO A 322 -4.87 -11.93 3.77
N LYS A 323 -5.35 -11.11 4.69
CA LYS A 323 -6.23 -9.98 4.39
C LYS A 323 -5.53 -8.65 4.46
N ALA A 324 -4.38 -8.61 5.15
CA ALA A 324 -3.62 -7.40 5.36
C ALA A 324 -2.78 -7.02 4.14
N TYR A 325 -2.59 -5.72 3.94
CA TYR A 325 -1.79 -5.12 2.87
C TYR A 325 -1.46 -3.65 3.17
N THR A 326 -0.45 -3.12 2.48
CA THR A 326 -0.13 -1.69 2.45
C THR A 326 -0.61 -1.07 1.13
N ILE A 327 -1.13 0.15 1.15
CA ILE A 327 -1.21 1.01 -0.05
C ILE A 327 -0.21 2.14 0.14
N SER A 328 0.85 2.14 -0.67
CA SER A 328 1.85 3.22 -0.71
C SER A 328 1.56 4.14 -1.90
N PHE A 329 1.49 5.45 -1.65
CA PHE A 329 1.35 6.46 -2.67
C PHE A 329 2.75 6.97 -3.03
N ALA A 330 3.32 6.44 -4.11
CA ALA A 330 4.70 6.68 -4.49
C ALA A 330 4.83 7.26 -5.90
N LYS A 331 5.96 7.92 -6.20
CA LYS A 331 6.23 8.51 -7.52
C LYS A 331 6.32 7.46 -8.62
N GLU A 332 6.88 6.31 -8.28
CA GLU A 332 7.07 5.18 -9.19
C GLU A 332 7.14 3.86 -8.42
N LEU A 333 7.07 2.74 -9.11
CA LEU A 333 7.21 1.41 -8.53
C LEU A 333 8.70 1.04 -8.44
N SER A 334 9.39 1.57 -7.44
CA SER A 334 10.77 1.24 -7.10
C SER A 334 10.94 1.07 -5.60
N VAL A 335 12.00 0.38 -5.16
CA VAL A 335 12.28 0.15 -3.73
C VAL A 335 12.42 1.49 -3.01
N GLU A 336 13.18 2.41 -3.60
CA GLU A 336 13.46 3.73 -3.03
C GLU A 336 12.18 4.56 -2.92
N ALA A 337 11.38 4.62 -3.99
CA ALA A 337 10.14 5.42 -3.98
C ALA A 337 9.08 4.87 -3.01
N ILE A 338 9.00 3.56 -2.83
CA ILE A 338 8.10 2.93 -1.82
C ILE A 338 8.60 3.26 -0.41
N LYS A 339 9.90 3.13 -0.12
CA LYS A 339 10.48 3.50 1.19
C LYS A 339 10.24 4.98 1.49
N GLU A 340 10.56 5.87 0.53
CA GLU A 340 10.33 7.32 0.69
C GLU A 340 8.85 7.63 0.99
N ALA A 341 7.92 6.98 0.27
CA ALA A 341 6.49 7.18 0.49
C ALA A 341 6.07 6.75 1.91
N ILE A 342 6.53 5.59 2.38
CA ILE A 342 6.23 5.11 3.73
C ILE A 342 6.79 6.06 4.78
N CYS A 343 8.09 6.40 4.72
CA CYS A 343 8.74 7.31 5.67
C CYS A 343 8.09 8.70 5.70
N ALA A 344 7.61 9.18 4.56
CA ALA A 344 6.92 10.47 4.45
C ALA A 344 5.45 10.43 4.91
N GLY A 345 4.94 9.28 5.35
CA GLY A 345 3.56 9.11 5.77
C GLY A 345 2.54 8.98 4.63
N TYR A 346 3.01 8.77 3.39
CA TYR A 346 2.15 8.49 2.23
C TYR A 346 1.88 6.99 2.07
N ALA A 347 1.53 6.34 3.19
CA ALA A 347 1.10 4.95 3.20
C ALA A 347 -0.08 4.73 4.17
N ILE A 348 -0.89 3.74 3.87
CA ILE A 348 -2.00 3.29 4.73
C ILE A 348 -1.99 1.76 4.81
N GLY A 349 -2.31 1.23 5.98
CA GLY A 349 -2.56 -0.20 6.17
C GLY A 349 -3.99 -0.56 5.78
N GLY A 350 -4.18 -1.72 5.19
CA GLY A 350 -5.50 -2.25 4.86
C GLY A 350 -5.70 -3.65 5.40
N TYR A 351 -6.94 -3.97 5.80
CA TYR A 351 -7.38 -5.30 6.19
C TYR A 351 -8.76 -5.56 5.57
N ASP A 352 -8.84 -6.47 4.62
CA ASP A 352 -10.02 -6.60 3.73
C ASP A 352 -10.38 -5.24 3.10
N ASN A 353 -11.55 -4.70 3.45
CA ASN A 353 -12.03 -3.40 3.00
C ASN A 353 -11.89 -2.29 4.08
N CYS A 354 -11.24 -2.58 5.20
CA CYS A 354 -10.93 -1.59 6.23
C CYS A 354 -9.57 -0.96 5.97
N LEU A 355 -9.48 0.37 6.09
CA LEU A 355 -8.26 1.13 5.89
C LEU A 355 -7.90 1.91 7.15
N PHE A 356 -6.60 1.96 7.46
CA PHE A 356 -6.03 2.58 8.65
C PHE A 356 -4.92 3.55 8.25
N GLY A 357 -4.89 4.73 8.85
CA GLY A 357 -3.86 5.73 8.59
C GLY A 357 -4.39 7.15 8.56
N ASP A 358 -3.68 8.03 7.87
CA ASP A 358 -4.10 9.42 7.70
C ASP A 358 -5.49 9.50 7.07
N TYR A 359 -6.35 10.34 7.64
CA TYR A 359 -7.75 10.48 7.22
C TYR A 359 -7.91 10.83 5.73
N ARG A 360 -7.03 11.69 5.19
CA ARG A 360 -7.03 12.10 3.80
C ARG A 360 -6.72 10.93 2.87
N LEU A 361 -5.67 10.16 3.22
CA LEU A 361 -5.24 8.98 2.47
C LEU A 361 -6.29 7.85 2.56
N VAL A 362 -6.90 7.66 3.72
CA VAL A 362 -7.97 6.69 3.92
C VAL A 362 -9.19 7.02 3.06
N LYS A 363 -9.61 8.28 2.98
CA LYS A 363 -10.70 8.69 2.08
C LYS A 363 -10.40 8.35 0.62
N TYR A 364 -9.20 8.69 0.16
CA TYR A 364 -8.76 8.36 -1.20
C TYR A 364 -8.63 6.85 -1.40
N GLY A 365 -8.11 6.13 -0.43
CA GLY A 365 -8.03 4.66 -0.42
C GLY A 365 -9.41 3.99 -0.60
N TYR A 366 -10.44 4.46 0.09
CA TYR A 366 -11.80 3.95 -0.10
C TYR A 366 -12.36 4.22 -1.50
N PHE A 367 -12.05 5.37 -2.10
CA PHE A 367 -12.38 5.61 -3.50
C PHE A 367 -11.67 4.61 -4.42
N LEU A 368 -10.39 4.34 -4.18
CA LEU A 368 -9.60 3.37 -4.95
C LEU A 368 -10.16 1.94 -4.83
N LEU A 369 -10.57 1.52 -3.62
CA LEU A 369 -11.18 0.21 -3.40
C LEU A 369 -12.46 0.00 -4.24
N ARG A 370 -13.24 1.05 -4.46
CA ARG A 370 -14.48 0.97 -5.26
C ARG A 370 -14.25 1.11 -6.77
N ASN A 371 -13.34 1.98 -7.17
CA ASN A 371 -13.27 2.46 -8.56
C ASN A 371 -12.04 1.98 -9.34
N PHE A 372 -10.93 1.69 -8.66
CA PHE A 372 -9.67 1.28 -9.29
C PHE A 372 -9.32 -0.19 -9.03
N TYR A 373 -9.27 -0.60 -7.76
CA TYR A 373 -8.80 -1.95 -7.39
C TYR A 373 -9.63 -3.11 -7.95
N PRO A 374 -10.95 -3.03 -8.20
CA PRO A 374 -11.66 -4.16 -8.80
C PRO A 374 -11.11 -4.55 -10.18
N GLN A 375 -10.80 -3.58 -11.03
CA GLN A 375 -10.21 -3.83 -12.35
C GLN A 375 -8.73 -4.20 -12.23
N HIS A 376 -7.97 -3.49 -11.42
CA HIS A 376 -6.57 -3.76 -11.14
C HIS A 376 -6.38 -5.16 -10.57
N HIS A 377 -7.18 -5.56 -9.59
CA HIS A 377 -7.14 -6.88 -8.97
C HIS A 377 -7.36 -8.00 -10.00
N ALA A 378 -8.32 -7.84 -10.90
CA ALA A 378 -8.55 -8.82 -11.96
C ALA A 378 -7.31 -9.06 -12.84
N GLN A 379 -6.57 -8.00 -13.16
CA GLN A 379 -5.30 -8.09 -13.91
C GLN A 379 -4.20 -8.75 -13.07
N ARG A 380 -4.09 -8.39 -11.78
CA ARG A 380 -3.12 -9.02 -10.87
C ARG A 380 -3.40 -10.49 -10.62
N ILE A 381 -4.67 -10.90 -10.54
CA ILE A 381 -5.04 -12.33 -10.50
C ILE A 381 -4.49 -13.06 -11.72
N ALA A 382 -4.67 -12.51 -12.92
CA ALA A 382 -4.18 -13.14 -14.14
C ALA A 382 -2.65 -13.26 -14.16
N LEU A 383 -1.96 -12.17 -13.83
CA LEU A 383 -0.49 -12.13 -13.72
C LEU A 383 0.02 -13.10 -12.64
N GLY A 384 -0.56 -13.05 -11.43
CA GLY A 384 -0.15 -13.91 -10.33
C GLY A 384 -0.36 -15.40 -10.60
N LYS A 385 -1.45 -15.77 -11.33
CA LYS A 385 -1.62 -17.14 -11.81
C LYS A 385 -0.55 -17.55 -12.83
N ALA A 386 -0.13 -16.65 -13.70
CA ALA A 386 0.97 -16.91 -14.63
C ALA A 386 2.31 -17.07 -13.87
N MET A 387 2.58 -16.19 -12.90
CA MET A 387 3.75 -16.29 -12.03
C MET A 387 3.76 -17.59 -11.21
N GLN A 388 2.60 -18.04 -10.67
CA GLN A 388 2.50 -19.30 -9.94
C GLN A 388 2.81 -20.50 -10.84
N ARG A 389 2.30 -20.50 -12.07
CA ARG A 389 2.66 -21.55 -13.05
C ARG A 389 4.14 -21.52 -13.38
N TYR A 390 4.73 -20.35 -13.57
CA TYR A 390 6.16 -20.17 -13.81
C TYR A 390 6.98 -20.67 -12.62
N ALA A 391 6.60 -20.33 -11.38
CA ALA A 391 7.25 -20.79 -10.15
C ALA A 391 7.13 -22.29 -9.91
N SER A 392 6.11 -22.95 -10.45
CA SER A 392 5.85 -24.39 -10.30
C SER A 392 6.33 -25.23 -11.48
N ALA A 393 6.63 -24.60 -12.62
CA ALA A 393 7.08 -25.30 -13.81
C ALA A 393 8.58 -25.58 -13.75
N GLN A 394 8.96 -26.83 -14.02
CA GLN A 394 10.38 -27.22 -14.15
C GLN A 394 11.01 -26.68 -15.45
N ASP A 395 10.21 -26.20 -16.41
CA ASP A 395 10.64 -25.64 -17.68
C ASP A 395 9.99 -24.26 -17.93
N ALA A 396 10.80 -23.20 -17.79
CA ALA A 396 10.40 -21.82 -18.01
C ALA A 396 10.41 -21.38 -19.50
N THR A 397 10.30 -22.33 -20.43
CA THR A 397 10.44 -22.11 -21.88
C THR A 397 9.12 -21.81 -22.61
N ASP A 398 7.98 -21.87 -21.91
CA ASP A 398 6.68 -21.60 -22.51
C ASP A 398 6.53 -20.11 -22.87
N GLU A 399 6.55 -19.80 -24.17
CA GLU A 399 6.39 -18.44 -24.70
C GLU A 399 5.04 -17.83 -24.34
N SER A 400 3.99 -18.64 -24.21
CA SER A 400 2.66 -18.20 -23.78
C SER A 400 2.67 -17.71 -22.32
N LEU A 401 3.47 -18.36 -21.46
CA LEU A 401 3.65 -18.00 -20.08
C LEU A 401 4.43 -16.68 -19.95
N ARG A 402 5.50 -16.52 -20.73
CA ARG A 402 6.25 -15.25 -20.80
C ARG A 402 5.39 -14.08 -21.28
N ALA A 403 4.58 -14.29 -22.31
CA ALA A 403 3.65 -13.29 -22.81
C ALA A 403 2.63 -12.87 -21.73
N ALA A 404 2.15 -13.81 -20.91
CA ALA A 404 1.22 -13.54 -19.82
C ALA A 404 1.85 -12.78 -18.63
N LEU A 405 3.20 -12.82 -18.48
CA LEU A 405 3.92 -12.11 -17.43
C LEU A 405 4.04 -10.59 -17.73
N VAL A 406 3.84 -10.16 -18.97
CA VAL A 406 4.01 -8.77 -19.41
C VAL A 406 2.64 -8.08 -19.54
N THR A 407 1.79 -8.13 -18.53
CA THR A 407 0.51 -7.43 -18.56
C THR A 407 0.67 -6.05 -17.92
N PRO A 408 0.57 -4.95 -18.69
CA PRO A 408 0.78 -3.61 -18.14
C PRO A 408 -0.33 -3.22 -17.15
N ARG A 409 0.03 -2.39 -16.18
CA ARG A 409 -0.90 -1.79 -15.23
C ARG A 409 -1.85 -0.82 -15.94
N PRO A 410 -3.11 -0.67 -15.49
CA PRO A 410 -4.05 0.31 -16.03
C PRO A 410 -3.71 1.73 -15.54
N THR A 411 -2.47 2.19 -15.74
CA THR A 411 -2.01 3.53 -15.33
C THR A 411 -2.72 4.67 -16.09
N GLU A 412 -3.40 4.35 -17.20
CA GLU A 412 -4.17 5.32 -17.98
C GLU A 412 -5.36 5.92 -17.21
N LEU A 413 -5.83 5.28 -16.15
CA LEU A 413 -6.92 5.77 -15.30
C LEU A 413 -6.51 6.95 -14.42
N PHE A 414 -5.22 7.09 -14.14
CA PHE A 414 -4.66 8.24 -13.43
C PHE A 414 -4.16 9.24 -14.47
N GLY A 415 -4.83 10.34 -14.69
CA GLY A 415 -4.56 11.33 -15.76
C GLY A 415 -3.14 11.93 -15.84
N GLN A 416 -2.18 11.40 -15.09
CA GLN A 416 -0.85 11.94 -14.84
C GLN A 416 0.12 11.94 -16.04
N LYS A 417 0.01 11.03 -17.00
CA LYS A 417 1.01 10.85 -18.07
C LYS A 417 0.97 11.88 -19.21
N ARG A 418 0.01 12.79 -19.28
CA ARG A 418 -0.13 13.76 -20.39
C ARG A 418 0.46 15.14 -20.14
N TYR A 419 0.98 15.43 -18.96
CA TYR A 419 1.53 16.76 -18.61
C TYR A 419 3.06 16.82 -18.52
N GLN A 420 3.77 15.72 -18.86
CA GLN A 420 5.23 15.72 -19.00
C GLN A 420 5.62 15.82 -20.48
N LYS A 421 5.21 16.91 -21.15
CA LYS A 421 5.84 17.40 -22.41
C LYS A 421 5.91 18.90 -22.39
#